data_370f7c083709de4810e018f333a689f1
#
_entry.id   370f7c083709de4810e018f333a689f1
#
_cell.length_a   1.000
_cell.length_b   1.000
_cell.length_c   1.000
_cell.angle_alpha   90.00
_cell.angle_beta   90.00
_cell.angle_gamma   90.00
#
_symmetry.space_group_name_H-M   'P 1'
#
loop_
_entity.id
_entity.type
_entity.pdbx_description
1 polymer ?
#
loop_
_entity_poly.entity_id
_entity_poly.type
_entity_poly.pdbx_seq_one_letter_code
_entity_poly.pdbx_strand_id
1 'polypeptide(L)'
;DWSSDVCSSDLRAAAEKKPAAENRRATRTAEMTEAWRAARTATADVYDAANAIDAAAFLPWSELARPDVPLPAEPPPGLRFGSQRLSLEQLPGGVSAVPELNAFGPIAWTQPAIVPFPKHASLLIKTSADQKETASAMMQALTLRIASGIPPGQSRFTIIDPLGLGKQFAGFMHLADHDELLVTSRIWTEPQQIEERLADITEQMEVVIQKYLRNEYESIGDYNADAEVPEPYRFVVVANFPANFTETAARRLASIAASGARCGVYVIVSVDTRQMMPSGFSLSDIEQHATTIVLENGTFTWSDPEFSKWPLAVEQAPDDDLFTEIIQRVGRAAKAAKRVEVPFDRVALPEEEWWKGSTASEVLAPLGPAGAKKLQYLKLGKGTSQHALIAGKTGSGKSTLMHAMITSLALQYSPNEIQFYLIDFKKGVEFKLYDHYALPHARVIAIESEREFGLSVLEQLDRELKRRGDLFRELSVQDVAGFRKTGHPDPMPRILLLIDEFQEIFVEDDKIAQDASLILDRLVRQGRAFGMHVLLGSQTLGGSYSLPRATMGQMAVRIALQCNEADSSLILSEDNTAARLLTRPGEAIYNDANGMVAGNSPFQVVFLNDEGRERYLGALRALADRRTDIPQVPRID
;
A
#
# COMPACT_ATOMS: atom_id res chain seq x y z
N ASP A 1 46.17 -48.77 -76.23
CA ASP A 1 44.71 -49.07 -76.11
C ASP A 1 44.19 -49.24 -74.68
N TRP A 2 45.02 -49.13 -73.63
CA TRP A 2 44.59 -49.27 -72.21
C TRP A 2 44.17 -47.96 -71.54
N SER A 3 44.43 -46.81 -72.16
CA SER A 3 44.12 -45.53 -71.55
C SER A 3 42.74 -44.95 -71.95
N SER A 4 42.13 -45.44 -73.04
CA SER A 4 40.80 -44.92 -73.46
C SER A 4 39.60 -45.62 -72.81
N ASP A 5 39.78 -46.92 -72.46
CA ASP A 5 38.66 -47.68 -71.88
C ASP A 5 38.44 -47.39 -70.38
N VAL A 6 39.47 -47.10 -69.61
CA VAL A 6 39.35 -46.68 -68.18
C VAL A 6 38.71 -45.30 -68.07
N CYS A 7 39.09 -44.40 -68.99
CA CYS A 7 38.50 -43.06 -69.00
C CYS A 7 36.98 -43.04 -69.36
N SER A 8 36.59 -43.99 -70.30
CA SER A 8 35.16 -44.10 -70.70
C SER A 8 34.29 -44.79 -69.69
N SER A 9 34.80 -45.74 -68.90
CA SER A 9 34.05 -46.41 -67.81
C SER A 9 33.85 -45.49 -66.64
N ASP A 10 34.86 -44.69 -66.28
CA ASP A 10 34.73 -43.71 -65.18
C ASP A 10 33.80 -42.55 -65.54
N LEU A 11 33.80 -42.10 -66.77
CA LEU A 11 32.87 -41.10 -67.30
C LEU A 11 31.39 -41.62 -67.32
N ARG A 12 31.21 -42.91 -67.71
CA ARG A 12 29.87 -43.54 -67.66
C ARG A 12 29.37 -43.71 -66.21
N ALA A 13 30.22 -44.20 -65.32
CA ALA A 13 29.87 -44.31 -63.87
C ALA A 13 29.59 -42.95 -63.20
N ALA A 14 30.34 -41.91 -63.62
CA ALA A 14 30.03 -40.53 -63.15
C ALA A 14 28.72 -39.99 -63.74
N ALA A 15 28.43 -40.31 -65.04
CA ALA A 15 27.16 -39.91 -65.67
C ALA A 15 25.92 -40.60 -65.05
N GLU A 16 26.05 -41.88 -64.67
CA GLU A 16 24.95 -42.59 -63.93
C GLU A 16 24.74 -42.11 -62.52
N LYS A 17 25.78 -41.68 -61.83
CA LYS A 17 25.68 -41.13 -60.46
C LYS A 17 25.18 -39.65 -60.38
N LYS A 18 25.34 -38.90 -61.47
CA LYS A 18 25.01 -37.49 -61.58
C LYS A 18 23.51 -37.20 -61.30
N PRO A 19 22.52 -37.91 -61.87
CA PRO A 19 21.13 -37.69 -61.63
C PRO A 19 20.72 -37.93 -60.15
N ALA A 20 21.31 -38.97 -59.53
CA ALA A 20 21.07 -39.30 -58.13
C ALA A 20 21.68 -38.24 -57.16
N ALA A 21 22.81 -37.64 -57.55
CA ALA A 21 23.42 -36.55 -56.79
C ALA A 21 22.64 -35.22 -56.95
N GLU A 22 22.18 -34.96 -58.18
CA GLU A 22 21.32 -33.80 -58.48
C GLU A 22 19.98 -33.90 -57.76
N ASN A 23 19.32 -35.06 -57.74
CA ASN A 23 18.08 -35.26 -56.96
C ASN A 23 18.31 -35.11 -55.45
N ARG A 24 19.36 -35.67 -54.88
CA ARG A 24 19.71 -35.49 -53.47
C ARG A 24 19.98 -34.03 -53.14
N ARG A 25 20.67 -33.29 -54.02
CA ARG A 25 20.92 -31.86 -53.88
C ARG A 25 19.59 -31.07 -53.91
N ALA A 26 18.71 -31.37 -54.86
CA ALA A 26 17.42 -30.72 -55.00
C ALA A 26 16.52 -30.96 -53.75
N THR A 27 16.44 -32.22 -53.28
CA THR A 27 15.71 -32.56 -52.05
C THR A 27 16.27 -31.80 -50.84
N ARG A 28 17.57 -31.82 -50.64
CA ARG A 28 18.23 -31.12 -49.52
C ARG A 28 18.05 -29.60 -49.61
N THR A 29 18.07 -29.03 -50.80
CA THR A 29 17.82 -27.61 -51.02
C THR A 29 16.37 -27.27 -50.68
N ALA A 30 15.40 -28.08 -51.05
CA ALA A 30 14.00 -27.90 -50.72
C ALA A 30 13.75 -27.98 -49.20
N GLU A 31 14.35 -28.99 -48.53
CA GLU A 31 14.29 -29.14 -47.08
C GLU A 31 14.89 -27.92 -46.36
N MET A 32 16.05 -27.44 -46.79
CA MET A 32 16.70 -26.25 -46.24
C MET A 32 15.85 -24.98 -46.45
N THR A 33 15.26 -24.82 -47.65
CA THR A 33 14.40 -23.68 -47.98
C THR A 33 13.17 -23.66 -47.11
N GLU A 34 12.55 -24.80 -46.87
CA GLU A 34 11.38 -24.91 -46.01
C GLU A 34 11.72 -24.67 -44.54
N ALA A 35 12.84 -25.24 -44.05
CA ALA A 35 13.33 -24.97 -42.70
C ALA A 35 13.65 -23.48 -42.49
N TRP A 36 14.25 -22.81 -43.49
CA TRP A 36 14.52 -21.38 -43.46
C TRP A 36 13.24 -20.56 -43.43
N ARG A 37 12.25 -20.89 -44.27
CA ARG A 37 10.94 -20.26 -44.29
C ARG A 37 10.26 -20.38 -42.93
N ALA A 38 10.19 -21.58 -42.38
CA ALA A 38 9.57 -21.83 -41.07
C ALA A 38 10.26 -21.03 -39.96
N ALA A 39 11.58 -20.96 -39.92
CA ALA A 39 12.34 -20.18 -38.96
C ALA A 39 12.04 -18.68 -39.08
N ARG A 40 11.96 -18.15 -40.29
CA ARG A 40 11.66 -16.75 -40.59
C ARG A 40 10.23 -16.38 -40.14
N THR A 41 9.26 -17.22 -40.46
CA THR A 41 7.87 -17.04 -40.03
C THR A 41 7.76 -17.07 -38.51
N ALA A 42 8.32 -18.07 -37.84
CA ALA A 42 8.30 -18.17 -36.38
C ALA A 42 8.95 -16.95 -35.71
N THR A 43 10.03 -16.41 -36.28
CA THR A 43 10.66 -15.19 -35.79
C THR A 43 9.73 -13.99 -35.93
N ALA A 44 9.09 -13.80 -37.08
CA ALA A 44 8.13 -12.72 -37.29
C ALA A 44 6.95 -12.80 -36.30
N ASP A 45 6.38 -14.00 -36.13
CA ASP A 45 5.25 -14.22 -35.22
C ASP A 45 5.58 -13.84 -33.76
N VAL A 46 6.80 -14.13 -33.30
CA VAL A 46 7.25 -13.75 -31.95
C VAL A 46 7.31 -12.22 -31.79
N TYR A 47 7.88 -11.52 -32.78
CA TYR A 47 7.98 -10.06 -32.75
C TYR A 47 6.62 -9.38 -32.88
N ASP A 48 5.75 -9.90 -33.72
CA ASP A 48 4.39 -9.37 -33.89
C ASP A 48 3.58 -9.54 -32.59
N ALA A 49 3.70 -10.70 -31.93
CA ALA A 49 3.09 -10.93 -30.63
C ALA A 49 3.64 -9.99 -29.55
N ALA A 50 4.95 -9.79 -29.49
CA ALA A 50 5.59 -8.88 -28.55
C ALA A 50 5.15 -7.43 -28.78
N ASN A 51 5.09 -6.99 -30.03
CA ASN A 51 4.62 -5.64 -30.37
C ASN A 51 3.13 -5.43 -30.09
N ALA A 52 2.29 -6.46 -30.26
CA ALA A 52 0.88 -6.39 -29.89
C ALA A 52 0.69 -6.21 -28.38
N ILE A 53 1.47 -6.91 -27.55
CA ILE A 53 1.48 -6.76 -26.09
C ILE A 53 1.97 -5.36 -25.70
N ASP A 54 3.05 -4.88 -26.32
CA ASP A 54 3.57 -3.52 -26.08
C ASP A 54 2.53 -2.44 -26.40
N ALA A 55 1.90 -2.52 -27.58
CA ALA A 55 0.89 -1.58 -28.00
C ALA A 55 -0.33 -1.56 -27.08
N ALA A 56 -0.72 -2.70 -26.51
CA ALA A 56 -1.82 -2.79 -25.55
C ALA A 56 -1.44 -2.22 -24.17
N ALA A 57 -0.19 -2.46 -23.72
CA ALA A 57 0.29 -2.03 -22.42
C ALA A 57 0.71 -0.55 -22.38
N PHE A 58 1.21 -0.01 -23.49
CA PHE A 58 1.80 1.34 -23.57
C PHE A 58 1.14 2.17 -24.66
N LEU A 59 -0.06 2.64 -24.38
CA LEU A 59 -0.84 3.47 -25.30
C LEU A 59 -0.09 4.75 -25.72
N PRO A 60 -0.33 5.27 -26.92
CA PRO A 60 0.14 6.59 -27.33
C PRO A 60 -0.32 7.69 -26.37
N TRP A 61 0.47 8.75 -26.21
CA TRP A 61 0.17 9.85 -25.29
C TRP A 61 -1.21 10.49 -25.56
N SER A 62 -1.58 10.64 -26.84
CA SER A 62 -2.88 11.19 -27.25
C SER A 62 -4.07 10.31 -26.83
N GLU A 63 -3.88 9.01 -26.72
CA GLU A 63 -4.91 8.10 -26.22
C GLU A 63 -4.97 8.11 -24.69
N LEU A 64 -3.82 8.16 -24.04
CA LEU A 64 -3.74 8.24 -22.58
C LEU A 64 -4.41 9.51 -22.02
N ALA A 65 -4.45 10.60 -22.75
CA ALA A 65 -5.15 11.83 -22.34
C ALA A 65 -6.68 11.70 -22.40
N ARG A 66 -7.21 10.80 -23.21
CA ARG A 66 -8.66 10.67 -23.43
C ARG A 66 -9.39 10.20 -22.17
N PRO A 67 -10.50 10.89 -21.77
CA PRO A 67 -11.25 10.53 -20.56
C PRO A 67 -11.93 9.15 -20.63
N ASP A 68 -12.28 8.69 -21.84
CA ASP A 68 -12.97 7.42 -22.10
C ASP A 68 -12.03 6.19 -22.08
N VAL A 69 -10.72 6.39 -22.13
CA VAL A 69 -9.72 5.31 -22.03
C VAL A 69 -9.42 5.04 -20.55
N PRO A 70 -9.66 3.84 -20.00
CA PRO A 70 -9.41 3.59 -18.60
C PRO A 70 -7.92 3.68 -18.26
N LEU A 71 -7.59 4.21 -17.08
CA LEU A 71 -6.24 4.07 -16.52
C LEU A 71 -6.01 2.63 -16.05
N PRO A 72 -4.75 2.17 -15.97
CA PRO A 72 -4.45 0.80 -15.55
C PRO A 72 -5.04 0.44 -14.19
N ALA A 73 -5.62 -0.75 -14.09
CA ALA A 73 -6.10 -1.33 -12.82
C ALA A 73 -5.04 -2.20 -12.14
N GLU A 74 -4.06 -2.71 -12.91
CA GLU A 74 -2.96 -3.55 -12.44
C GLU A 74 -1.61 -2.97 -12.90
N PRO A 75 -0.53 -3.19 -12.13
CA PRO A 75 0.80 -2.79 -12.54
C PRO A 75 1.23 -3.50 -13.81
N PRO A 76 1.92 -2.81 -14.74
CA PRO A 76 2.40 -3.44 -15.97
C PRO A 76 3.53 -4.46 -15.65
N PRO A 77 3.72 -5.49 -16.49
CA PRO A 77 4.81 -6.45 -16.30
C PRO A 77 6.21 -5.90 -16.59
N GLY A 78 6.28 -4.66 -17.08
CA GLY A 78 7.52 -3.97 -17.38
C GLY A 78 7.32 -2.47 -17.58
N LEU A 79 8.41 -1.71 -17.57
CA LEU A 79 8.43 -0.28 -17.86
C LEU A 79 9.15 -0.04 -19.17
N ARG A 80 8.46 0.53 -20.14
CA ARG A 80 9.02 0.87 -21.45
C ARG A 80 9.82 2.17 -21.35
N PHE A 81 11.05 2.15 -21.84
CA PHE A 81 11.92 3.34 -21.93
C PHE A 81 12.30 3.71 -23.37
N GLY A 82 11.89 2.89 -24.34
CA GLY A 82 12.17 3.15 -25.74
C GLY A 82 11.86 1.98 -26.65
N SER A 83 12.53 1.95 -27.81
CA SER A 83 12.48 0.85 -28.76
C SER A 83 13.83 0.67 -29.47
N GLN A 84 14.08 -0.53 -29.96
CA GLN A 84 15.27 -0.84 -30.75
C GLN A 84 14.88 -1.41 -32.11
N ARG A 85 15.59 -1.00 -33.14
CA ARG A 85 15.45 -1.59 -34.46
C ARG A 85 16.51 -2.67 -34.64
N LEU A 86 16.09 -3.92 -34.63
CA LEU A 86 16.94 -5.07 -34.92
C LEU A 86 16.99 -5.31 -36.42
N SER A 87 18.18 -5.62 -36.99
CA SER A 87 18.33 -6.01 -38.37
C SER A 87 19.14 -7.30 -38.47
N LEU A 88 18.64 -8.26 -39.21
CA LEU A 88 19.36 -9.50 -39.51
C LEU A 88 20.67 -9.27 -40.29
N GLU A 89 20.79 -8.15 -41.00
CA GLU A 89 22.01 -7.75 -41.68
C GLU A 89 23.21 -7.58 -40.76
N GLN A 90 22.94 -7.25 -39.49
CA GLN A 90 23.96 -7.05 -38.45
C GLN A 90 24.34 -8.35 -37.72
N LEU A 91 23.64 -9.45 -38.02
CA LEU A 91 23.89 -10.74 -37.39
C LEU A 91 24.69 -11.65 -38.34
N PRO A 92 25.74 -12.38 -37.87
CA PRO A 92 26.43 -13.36 -38.68
C PRO A 92 25.47 -14.41 -39.22
N GLY A 93 25.38 -14.52 -40.56
CA GLY A 93 24.46 -15.45 -41.22
C GLY A 93 22.97 -15.12 -41.12
N GLY A 94 22.60 -13.92 -40.66
CA GLY A 94 21.20 -13.51 -40.53
C GLY A 94 20.49 -13.21 -41.85
N VAL A 95 21.27 -12.89 -42.90
CA VAL A 95 20.78 -12.67 -44.27
C VAL A 95 21.42 -13.68 -45.18
N SER A 96 20.66 -14.33 -46.06
CA SER A 96 21.16 -15.29 -47.01
C SER A 96 21.82 -14.60 -48.22
N ALA A 97 22.87 -15.20 -48.74
CA ALA A 97 23.45 -14.80 -50.05
C ALA A 97 22.50 -15.10 -51.21
N VAL A 98 21.48 -15.92 -51.02
CA VAL A 98 20.44 -16.24 -52.00
C VAL A 98 19.25 -15.28 -51.79
N PRO A 99 19.00 -14.31 -52.71
CA PRO A 99 17.99 -13.26 -52.51
C PRO A 99 16.57 -13.80 -52.26
N GLU A 100 16.20 -14.90 -52.91
CA GLU A 100 14.88 -15.53 -52.79
C GLU A 100 14.58 -16.01 -51.36
N LEU A 101 15.60 -16.40 -50.61
CA LEU A 101 15.44 -16.80 -49.19
C LEU A 101 15.18 -15.62 -48.27
N ASN A 102 15.58 -14.42 -48.67
CA ASN A 102 15.33 -13.20 -47.88
C ASN A 102 13.87 -12.67 -48.05
N ALA A 103 13.16 -13.12 -49.08
CA ALA A 103 11.78 -12.74 -49.32
C ALA A 103 10.76 -13.43 -48.40
N PHE A 104 11.16 -14.43 -47.60
CA PHE A 104 10.26 -15.17 -46.72
C PHE A 104 9.81 -14.42 -45.44
N GLY A 105 10.20 -13.18 -45.26
CA GLY A 105 9.76 -12.36 -44.14
C GLY A 105 10.62 -11.09 -43.99
N PRO A 106 10.27 -10.20 -43.05
CA PRO A 106 11.03 -8.99 -42.81
C PRO A 106 12.45 -9.29 -42.35
N ILE A 107 13.42 -8.48 -42.79
CA ILE A 107 14.83 -8.58 -42.37
C ILE A 107 15.15 -7.64 -41.19
N ALA A 108 14.21 -6.80 -40.79
CA ALA A 108 14.34 -5.93 -39.65
C ALA A 108 13.01 -5.81 -38.90
N TRP A 109 13.09 -5.69 -37.59
CA TRP A 109 11.96 -5.50 -36.67
C TRP A 109 12.24 -4.36 -35.73
N THR A 110 11.18 -3.74 -35.22
CA THR A 110 11.26 -2.87 -34.04
C THR A 110 10.76 -3.65 -32.83
N GLN A 111 11.55 -3.67 -31.77
CA GLN A 111 11.15 -4.26 -30.50
C GLN A 111 11.07 -3.18 -29.42
N PRO A 112 10.16 -3.28 -28.45
CA PRO A 112 10.14 -2.39 -27.29
C PRO A 112 11.38 -2.64 -26.41
N ALA A 113 11.95 -1.56 -25.87
CA ALA A 113 12.98 -1.60 -24.85
C ALA A 113 12.29 -1.46 -23.49
N ILE A 114 12.22 -2.57 -22.74
CA ILE A 114 11.43 -2.70 -21.49
C ILE A 114 12.32 -3.26 -20.39
N VAL A 115 12.22 -2.70 -19.19
CA VAL A 115 12.76 -3.30 -17.98
C VAL A 115 11.67 -4.05 -17.23
N PRO A 116 11.95 -5.26 -16.69
CA PRO A 116 10.97 -6.02 -15.93
C PRO A 116 10.51 -5.27 -14.69
N PHE A 117 9.21 -5.08 -14.53
CA PHE A 117 8.62 -4.48 -13.33
C PHE A 117 7.72 -5.53 -12.63
N PRO A 118 7.72 -5.60 -11.31
CA PRO A 118 8.46 -4.80 -10.33
C PRO A 118 9.88 -5.32 -9.99
N LYS A 119 10.42 -6.28 -10.72
CA LYS A 119 11.68 -6.95 -10.33
C LYS A 119 12.93 -6.08 -10.51
N HIS A 120 13.05 -5.38 -11.64
CA HIS A 120 14.27 -4.65 -12.03
C HIS A 120 13.92 -3.35 -12.77
N ALA A 121 13.39 -2.35 -12.05
CA ALA A 121 12.93 -1.12 -12.69
C ALA A 121 13.85 0.09 -12.47
N SER A 122 15.06 -0.10 -11.95
CA SER A 122 16.05 0.97 -11.81
C SER A 122 16.79 1.19 -13.12
N LEU A 123 17.03 2.48 -13.47
CA LEU A 123 17.77 2.89 -14.67
C LEU A 123 18.89 3.87 -14.33
N LEU A 124 20.03 3.70 -14.99
CA LEU A 124 21.17 4.60 -14.94
C LEU A 124 21.46 5.13 -16.34
N ILE A 125 21.42 6.45 -16.53
CA ILE A 125 21.71 7.12 -17.80
C ILE A 125 23.06 7.79 -17.67
N LYS A 126 24.08 7.23 -18.31
CA LYS A 126 25.41 7.83 -18.40
C LYS A 126 25.42 8.88 -19.51
N THR A 127 25.86 10.08 -19.19
CA THR A 127 25.87 11.20 -20.13
C THR A 127 27.11 12.07 -19.93
N SER A 128 27.29 13.03 -20.81
CA SER A 128 28.26 14.11 -20.70
C SER A 128 27.56 15.46 -20.46
N ALA A 129 28.28 16.46 -19.95
CA ALA A 129 27.70 17.73 -19.52
C ALA A 129 26.91 18.49 -20.59
N ASP A 130 27.29 18.34 -21.86
CA ASP A 130 26.66 18.94 -23.03
C ASP A 130 25.36 18.26 -23.47
N GLN A 131 25.03 17.09 -22.88
CA GLN A 131 23.86 16.28 -23.24
C GLN A 131 22.85 16.13 -22.07
N LYS A 132 22.99 16.94 -21.04
CA LYS A 132 22.14 16.90 -19.83
C LYS A 132 20.66 17.10 -20.14
N GLU A 133 20.33 18.03 -21.03
CA GLU A 133 18.94 18.30 -21.41
C GLU A 133 18.29 17.09 -22.11
N THR A 134 19.04 16.41 -22.99
CA THR A 134 18.58 15.21 -23.67
C THR A 134 18.34 14.05 -22.69
N ALA A 135 19.25 13.86 -21.72
CA ALA A 135 19.06 12.85 -20.68
C ALA A 135 17.86 13.18 -19.78
N SER A 136 17.70 14.45 -19.40
CA SER A 136 16.56 14.90 -18.59
C SER A 136 15.22 14.76 -19.33
N ALA A 137 15.18 15.01 -20.64
CA ALA A 137 14.00 14.81 -21.46
C ALA A 137 13.57 13.32 -21.51
N MET A 138 14.54 12.41 -21.65
CA MET A 138 14.28 10.97 -21.55
C MET A 138 13.71 10.60 -20.17
N MET A 139 14.30 11.12 -19.09
CA MET A 139 13.82 10.87 -17.73
C MET A 139 12.41 11.41 -17.51
N GLN A 140 12.09 12.58 -18.07
CA GLN A 140 10.74 13.15 -18.03
C GLN A 140 9.72 12.23 -18.71
N ALA A 141 10.00 11.77 -19.94
CA ALA A 141 9.12 10.85 -20.66
C ALA A 141 8.91 9.53 -19.90
N LEU A 142 9.99 8.95 -19.37
CA LEU A 142 9.93 7.73 -18.58
C LEU A 142 9.12 7.93 -17.29
N THR A 143 9.33 9.03 -16.57
CA THR A 143 8.59 9.34 -15.34
C THR A 143 7.09 9.51 -15.63
N LEU A 144 6.73 10.16 -16.74
CA LEU A 144 5.34 10.26 -17.19
C LEU A 144 4.75 8.89 -17.54
N ARG A 145 5.53 8.03 -18.21
CA ARG A 145 5.12 6.67 -18.56
C ARG A 145 4.86 5.83 -17.29
N ILE A 146 5.69 5.97 -16.27
CA ILE A 146 5.51 5.32 -14.96
C ILE A 146 4.26 5.85 -14.27
N ALA A 147 4.10 7.18 -14.21
CA ALA A 147 2.95 7.81 -13.53
C ALA A 147 1.61 7.41 -14.16
N SER A 148 1.57 7.25 -15.50
CA SER A 148 0.36 6.89 -16.24
C SER A 148 0.17 5.38 -16.44
N GLY A 149 1.24 4.58 -16.32
CA GLY A 149 1.25 3.13 -16.55
C GLY A 149 1.08 2.27 -15.30
N ILE A 150 1.23 2.85 -14.10
CA ILE A 150 0.97 2.18 -12.82
C ILE A 150 -0.40 2.65 -12.32
N PRO A 151 -1.20 1.77 -11.67
CA PRO A 151 -2.51 2.15 -11.15
C PRO A 151 -2.47 3.44 -10.34
N PRO A 152 -3.46 4.34 -10.50
CA PRO A 152 -3.48 5.63 -9.83
C PRO A 152 -3.33 5.51 -8.31
N GLY A 153 -2.41 6.30 -7.74
CA GLY A 153 -2.10 6.28 -6.30
C GLY A 153 -1.10 5.20 -5.87
N GLN A 154 -0.72 4.26 -6.76
CA GLN A 154 0.26 3.22 -6.47
C GLN A 154 1.70 3.58 -6.90
N SER A 155 1.93 4.75 -7.47
CA SER A 155 3.28 5.28 -7.75
C SER A 155 3.51 6.57 -6.99
N ARG A 156 4.70 6.71 -6.39
CA ARG A 156 5.14 7.91 -5.66
C ARG A 156 6.52 8.33 -6.16
N PHE A 157 6.74 9.63 -6.28
CA PHE A 157 7.96 10.18 -6.84
C PHE A 157 8.69 11.08 -5.86
N THR A 158 10.01 10.89 -5.75
CA THR A 158 10.93 11.83 -5.13
C THR A 158 11.85 12.34 -6.22
N ILE A 159 11.74 13.61 -6.57
CA ILE A 159 12.48 14.23 -7.69
C ILE A 159 13.59 15.10 -7.15
N ILE A 160 14.81 14.84 -7.58
CA ILE A 160 16.05 15.53 -7.22
C ILE A 160 16.68 16.09 -8.48
N ASP A 161 16.77 17.40 -8.60
CA ASP A 161 17.39 18.08 -9.77
C ASP A 161 18.20 19.31 -9.33
N PRO A 162 19.44 19.12 -8.88
CA PRO A 162 20.27 20.20 -8.34
C PRO A 162 20.67 21.28 -9.33
N LEU A 163 20.85 20.94 -10.60
CA LEU A 163 21.35 21.86 -11.63
C LEU A 163 20.26 22.46 -12.50
N GLY A 164 19.23 21.68 -12.82
CA GLY A 164 18.11 22.13 -13.64
C GLY A 164 17.07 22.95 -12.87
N LEU A 165 17.24 23.10 -11.54
CA LEU A 165 16.28 23.75 -10.64
C LEU A 165 14.85 23.25 -10.86
N GLY A 166 14.71 22.00 -11.30
CA GLY A 166 13.43 21.34 -11.54
C GLY A 166 12.71 21.75 -12.82
N LYS A 167 13.30 22.53 -13.70
CA LYS A 167 12.63 23.05 -14.91
C LYS A 167 11.97 21.95 -15.74
N GLN A 168 12.66 20.84 -15.97
CA GLN A 168 12.15 19.72 -16.77
C GLN A 168 11.09 18.87 -16.04
N PHE A 169 11.06 18.93 -14.71
CA PHE A 169 10.17 18.13 -13.88
C PHE A 169 9.05 18.94 -13.22
N ALA A 170 8.99 20.25 -13.46
CA ALA A 170 8.00 21.14 -12.84
C ALA A 170 6.55 20.69 -13.10
N GLY A 171 6.24 20.16 -14.29
CA GLY A 171 4.92 19.66 -14.63
C GLY A 171 4.42 18.52 -13.73
N PHE A 172 5.32 17.73 -13.13
CA PHE A 172 4.90 16.68 -12.19
C PHE A 172 4.38 17.22 -10.86
N MET A 173 4.69 18.47 -10.52
CA MET A 173 4.19 19.08 -9.28
C MET A 173 2.67 19.22 -9.28
N HIS A 174 2.02 19.22 -10.43
CA HIS A 174 0.56 19.15 -10.53
C HIS A 174 -0.05 17.86 -9.95
N LEU A 175 0.73 16.80 -9.75
CA LEU A 175 0.28 15.63 -8.98
C LEU A 175 0.05 15.99 -7.51
N ALA A 176 0.89 16.85 -6.93
CA ALA A 176 0.76 17.30 -5.55
C ALA A 176 -0.50 18.13 -5.30
N ASP A 177 -1.05 18.81 -6.33
CA ASP A 177 -2.32 19.53 -6.24
C ASP A 177 -3.49 18.58 -5.91
N HIS A 178 -3.36 17.30 -6.24
CA HIS A 178 -4.37 16.27 -5.99
C HIS A 178 -4.07 15.43 -4.76
N ASP A 179 -2.81 15.06 -4.56
CA ASP A 179 -2.30 14.33 -3.40
C ASP A 179 -0.81 14.60 -3.22
N GLU A 180 -0.45 15.26 -2.10
CA GLU A 180 0.94 15.60 -1.74
C GLU A 180 1.87 14.39 -1.62
N LEU A 181 1.31 13.18 -1.49
CA LEU A 181 2.08 11.95 -1.40
C LEU A 181 2.54 11.41 -2.76
N LEU A 182 1.95 11.86 -3.86
CA LEU A 182 2.33 11.39 -5.20
C LEU A 182 3.70 11.92 -5.61
N VAL A 183 3.98 13.19 -5.28
CA VAL A 183 5.29 13.81 -5.45
C VAL A 183 5.64 14.53 -4.15
N THR A 184 6.80 14.24 -3.57
CA THR A 184 7.22 14.88 -2.32
C THR A 184 7.29 16.38 -2.48
N SER A 185 6.38 17.11 -1.85
CA SER A 185 6.12 18.56 -1.73
C SER A 185 6.85 19.53 -2.70
N ARG A 186 8.00 19.20 -3.25
CA ARG A 186 8.80 19.99 -4.19
C ARG A 186 9.91 19.16 -4.85
N ILE A 187 10.57 19.74 -5.84
CA ILE A 187 11.79 19.20 -6.43
C ILE A 187 12.98 19.61 -5.55
N TRP A 188 13.81 18.65 -5.18
CA TRP A 188 14.87 18.81 -4.20
C TRP A 188 16.19 19.22 -4.88
N THR A 189 16.83 20.27 -4.39
CA THR A 189 18.03 20.87 -5.02
C THR A 189 19.21 21.00 -4.05
N GLU A 190 18.94 21.19 -2.76
CA GLU A 190 19.95 21.50 -1.75
C GLU A 190 20.54 20.24 -1.11
N PRO A 191 21.88 20.20 -0.84
CA PRO A 191 22.55 18.99 -0.35
C PRO A 191 21.94 18.39 0.91
N GLN A 192 21.63 19.21 1.92
CA GLN A 192 21.05 18.74 3.18
C GLN A 192 19.66 18.12 2.98
N GLN A 193 18.84 18.75 2.15
CA GLN A 193 17.49 18.25 1.86
C GLN A 193 17.51 16.94 1.06
N ILE A 194 18.46 16.80 0.11
CA ILE A 194 18.69 15.57 -0.63
C ILE A 194 19.03 14.43 0.34
N GLU A 195 19.96 14.71 1.27
CA GLU A 195 20.36 13.72 2.27
C GLU A 195 19.20 13.28 3.19
N GLU A 196 18.38 14.24 3.65
CA GLU A 196 17.18 13.97 4.45
C GLU A 196 16.16 13.11 3.69
N ARG A 197 15.89 13.46 2.42
CA ARG A 197 14.92 12.67 1.60
C ARG A 197 15.39 11.25 1.34
N LEU A 198 16.67 11.03 1.09
CA LEU A 198 17.21 9.69 0.93
C LEU A 198 17.19 8.90 2.26
N ALA A 199 17.35 9.60 3.40
CA ALA A 199 17.19 8.99 4.72
C ALA A 199 15.75 8.52 4.95
N ASP A 200 14.75 9.36 4.66
CA ASP A 200 13.33 9.00 4.77
C ASP A 200 12.98 7.77 3.91
N ILE A 201 13.55 7.69 2.69
CA ILE A 201 13.34 6.52 1.81
C ILE A 201 13.94 5.25 2.42
N THR A 202 15.15 5.35 3.00
CA THR A 202 15.81 4.22 3.65
C THR A 202 15.00 3.74 4.87
N GLU A 203 14.51 4.66 5.71
CA GLU A 203 13.64 4.34 6.84
C GLU A 203 12.35 3.65 6.36
N GLN A 204 11.76 4.16 5.28
CA GLN A 204 10.58 3.53 4.69
C GLN A 204 10.86 2.11 4.17
N MET A 205 12.04 1.86 3.58
CA MET A 205 12.42 0.50 3.18
C MET A 205 12.50 -0.45 4.39
N GLU A 206 13.03 0.01 5.52
CA GLU A 206 13.06 -0.76 6.76
C GLU A 206 11.63 -1.07 7.23
N VAL A 207 10.73 -0.09 7.19
CA VAL A 207 9.31 -0.28 7.51
C VAL A 207 8.69 -1.34 6.58
N VAL A 208 8.96 -1.30 5.28
CA VAL A 208 8.45 -2.29 4.32
C VAL A 208 8.93 -3.68 4.68
N ILE A 209 10.23 -3.87 4.95
CA ILE A 209 10.80 -5.17 5.31
C ILE A 209 10.16 -5.71 6.59
N GLN A 210 10.04 -4.88 7.62
CA GLN A 210 9.55 -5.30 8.92
C GLN A 210 8.03 -5.48 8.98
N LYS A 211 7.28 -4.64 8.24
CA LYS A 211 5.82 -4.58 8.31
C LYS A 211 5.16 -5.51 7.30
N TYR A 212 5.59 -5.46 6.04
CA TYR A 212 4.90 -6.12 4.94
C TYR A 212 5.54 -7.44 4.53
N LEU A 213 6.87 -7.50 4.46
CA LEU A 213 7.56 -8.71 3.99
C LEU A 213 7.65 -9.79 5.09
N ARG A 214 8.06 -9.44 6.31
CA ARG A 214 8.09 -10.30 7.53
C ARG A 214 8.55 -11.76 7.30
N ASN A 215 9.44 -12.00 6.33
CA ASN A 215 9.83 -13.34 5.86
C ASN A 215 8.67 -14.19 5.29
N GLU A 216 7.52 -13.60 4.99
CA GLU A 216 6.37 -14.25 4.34
C GLU A 216 6.38 -13.99 2.83
N TYR A 217 6.96 -12.87 2.38
CA TYR A 217 7.05 -12.45 0.98
C TYR A 217 8.50 -12.12 0.60
N GLU A 218 8.89 -12.49 -0.62
CA GLU A 218 10.23 -12.19 -1.14
C GLU A 218 10.35 -10.71 -1.51
N SER A 219 9.30 -10.13 -2.06
CA SER A 219 9.24 -8.73 -2.49
C SER A 219 7.89 -8.08 -2.19
N ILE A 220 7.85 -6.74 -2.27
CA ILE A 220 6.60 -5.99 -2.18
C ILE A 220 5.67 -6.27 -3.36
N GLY A 221 6.19 -6.66 -4.52
CA GLY A 221 5.38 -7.09 -5.65
C GLY A 221 4.57 -8.35 -5.32
N ASP A 222 5.20 -9.33 -4.65
CA ASP A 222 4.51 -10.55 -4.22
C ASP A 222 3.46 -10.25 -3.13
N TYR A 223 3.79 -9.36 -2.20
CA TYR A 223 2.83 -8.87 -1.20
C TYR A 223 1.63 -8.19 -1.86
N ASN A 224 1.88 -7.27 -2.80
CA ASN A 224 0.84 -6.49 -3.49
C ASN A 224 -0.11 -7.37 -4.33
N ALA A 225 0.39 -8.50 -4.85
CA ALA A 225 -0.44 -9.46 -5.58
C ALA A 225 -1.50 -10.14 -4.70
N ASP A 226 -1.21 -10.32 -3.41
CA ASP A 226 -2.10 -10.94 -2.42
C ASP A 226 -2.88 -9.90 -1.59
N ALA A 227 -2.41 -8.65 -1.53
CA ALA A 227 -2.92 -7.63 -0.62
C ALA A 227 -4.16 -6.92 -1.17
N GLU A 228 -5.21 -6.76 -0.33
CA GLU A 228 -6.38 -5.92 -0.65
C GLU A 228 -6.01 -4.44 -0.77
N VAL A 229 -4.98 -4.02 -0.04
CA VAL A 229 -4.46 -2.65 -0.05
C VAL A 229 -2.98 -2.71 -0.41
N PRO A 230 -2.64 -2.56 -1.69
CA PRO A 230 -1.25 -2.61 -2.12
C PRO A 230 -0.44 -1.43 -1.58
N GLU A 231 0.82 -1.68 -1.23
CA GLU A 231 1.78 -0.64 -0.87
C GLU A 231 2.30 0.05 -2.13
N PRO A 232 2.33 1.39 -2.19
CA PRO A 232 2.78 2.09 -3.38
C PRO A 232 4.26 1.86 -3.70
N TYR A 233 4.55 1.77 -5.00
CA TYR A 233 5.92 1.78 -5.52
C TYR A 233 6.50 3.19 -5.47
N ARG A 234 7.79 3.32 -5.18
CA ARG A 234 8.49 4.60 -5.05
C ARG A 234 9.59 4.74 -6.09
N PHE A 235 9.64 5.87 -6.76
CA PHE A 235 10.63 6.18 -7.78
C PHE A 235 11.44 7.40 -7.35
N VAL A 236 12.75 7.20 -7.20
CA VAL A 236 13.72 8.26 -6.89
C VAL A 236 14.34 8.71 -8.19
N VAL A 237 13.90 9.86 -8.68
CA VAL A 237 14.35 10.44 -9.96
C VAL A 237 15.47 11.45 -9.64
N VAL A 238 16.70 11.13 -10.04
CA VAL A 238 17.88 11.95 -9.76
C VAL A 238 18.49 12.44 -11.07
N ALA A 239 18.28 13.71 -11.37
CA ALA A 239 18.91 14.33 -12.51
C ALA A 239 20.28 14.92 -12.13
N ASN A 240 21.25 14.82 -13.04
CA ASN A 240 22.55 15.46 -12.92
C ASN A 240 23.41 15.01 -11.71
N PHE A 241 23.32 13.73 -11.31
CA PHE A 241 24.26 13.17 -10.34
C PHE A 241 25.71 13.33 -10.82
N PRO A 242 26.71 13.66 -9.98
CA PRO A 242 26.67 13.77 -8.51
C PRO A 242 26.49 15.21 -7.97
N ALA A 243 25.95 16.14 -8.74
CA ALA A 243 25.79 17.52 -8.31
C ALA A 243 25.01 17.62 -6.97
N ASN A 244 25.55 18.40 -6.03
CA ASN A 244 25.00 18.61 -4.68
C ASN A 244 24.78 17.35 -3.83
N PHE A 245 25.44 16.24 -4.18
CA PHE A 245 25.41 15.02 -3.37
C PHE A 245 26.57 15.00 -2.37
N THR A 246 26.25 14.83 -1.10
CA THR A 246 27.24 14.51 -0.06
C THR A 246 27.67 13.05 -0.20
N GLU A 247 28.78 12.69 0.46
CA GLU A 247 29.22 11.28 0.55
C GLU A 247 28.13 10.37 1.15
N THR A 248 27.47 10.85 2.21
CA THR A 248 26.36 10.14 2.86
C THR A 248 25.17 9.94 1.92
N ALA A 249 24.76 10.98 1.20
CA ALA A 249 23.66 10.92 0.23
C ALA A 249 23.97 9.93 -0.91
N ALA A 250 25.21 9.95 -1.44
CA ALA A 250 25.62 9.04 -2.49
C ALA A 250 25.61 7.56 -2.04
N ARG A 251 26.12 7.28 -0.83
CA ARG A 251 26.06 5.92 -0.25
C ARG A 251 24.61 5.43 -0.02
N ARG A 252 23.72 6.32 0.45
CA ARG A 252 22.30 5.98 0.58
C ARG A 252 21.66 5.68 -0.77
N LEU A 253 21.96 6.48 -1.80
CA LEU A 253 21.47 6.22 -3.15
C LEU A 253 21.92 4.85 -3.67
N ALA A 254 23.20 4.47 -3.46
CA ALA A 254 23.72 3.15 -3.79
C ALA A 254 22.99 2.03 -3.01
N SER A 255 22.75 2.21 -1.72
CA SER A 255 22.01 1.26 -0.89
C SER A 255 20.56 1.09 -1.36
N ILE A 256 19.91 2.20 -1.75
CA ILE A 256 18.56 2.17 -2.32
C ILE A 256 18.58 1.42 -3.66
N ALA A 257 19.56 1.66 -4.53
CA ALA A 257 19.69 0.93 -5.80
C ALA A 257 19.85 -0.58 -5.59
N ALA A 258 20.67 -0.98 -4.60
CA ALA A 258 20.98 -2.38 -4.31
C ALA A 258 19.82 -3.16 -3.68
N SER A 259 19.07 -2.54 -2.79
CA SER A 259 18.07 -3.24 -1.95
C SER A 259 16.64 -2.77 -2.19
N GLY A 260 16.45 -1.66 -2.91
CA GLY A 260 15.17 -0.99 -3.08
C GLY A 260 14.13 -1.80 -3.83
N ALA A 261 14.52 -2.53 -4.86
CA ALA A 261 13.59 -3.29 -5.70
C ALA A 261 12.73 -4.27 -4.88
N ARG A 262 13.33 -4.93 -3.89
CA ARG A 262 12.62 -5.80 -2.96
C ARG A 262 11.53 -5.06 -2.18
N CYS A 263 11.77 -3.78 -1.87
CA CYS A 263 10.86 -2.91 -1.13
C CYS A 263 9.95 -2.06 -2.03
N GLY A 264 10.01 -2.25 -3.35
CA GLY A 264 9.27 -1.43 -4.33
C GLY A 264 9.83 -0.03 -4.51
N VAL A 265 11.12 0.15 -4.26
CA VAL A 265 11.82 1.43 -4.43
C VAL A 265 12.82 1.31 -5.58
N TYR A 266 12.74 2.20 -6.55
CA TYR A 266 13.56 2.20 -7.77
C TYR A 266 14.24 3.54 -7.97
N VAL A 267 15.42 3.52 -8.56
CA VAL A 267 16.18 4.72 -8.88
C VAL A 267 16.24 4.94 -10.40
N ILE A 268 16.02 6.18 -10.81
CA ILE A 268 16.19 6.64 -12.20
C ILE A 268 17.20 7.76 -12.14
N VAL A 269 18.44 7.50 -12.53
CA VAL A 269 19.56 8.41 -12.30
C VAL A 269 20.21 8.79 -13.62
N SER A 270 20.40 10.11 -13.88
CA SER A 270 21.34 10.56 -14.89
C SER A 270 22.66 10.97 -14.25
N VAL A 271 23.79 10.52 -14.79
CA VAL A 271 25.12 10.77 -14.27
C VAL A 271 26.01 11.42 -15.32
N ASP A 272 26.69 12.52 -14.95
CA ASP A 272 27.78 13.10 -15.74
C ASP A 272 29.09 12.35 -15.41
N THR A 273 29.50 11.44 -16.28
CA THR A 273 30.67 10.58 -16.06
C THR A 273 32.00 11.32 -16.03
N ARG A 274 32.02 12.61 -16.39
CA ARG A 274 33.22 13.46 -16.34
C ARG A 274 33.37 14.19 -15.00
N GLN A 275 32.34 14.18 -14.16
CA GLN A 275 32.42 14.78 -12.83
C GLN A 275 33.08 13.81 -11.84
N MET A 276 33.77 14.40 -10.87
CA MET A 276 34.36 13.64 -9.77
C MET A 276 33.25 13.07 -8.89
N MET A 277 33.27 11.78 -8.65
CA MET A 277 32.35 11.12 -7.77
C MET A 277 32.62 11.47 -6.30
N PRO A 278 31.60 11.48 -5.43
CA PRO A 278 31.78 11.65 -3.99
C PRO A 278 32.75 10.63 -3.41
N SER A 279 33.49 11.03 -2.35
CA SER A 279 34.47 10.15 -1.70
C SER A 279 33.83 8.84 -1.24
N GLY A 280 34.50 7.70 -1.50
CA GLY A 280 34.01 6.38 -1.09
C GLY A 280 32.79 5.87 -1.84
N PHE A 281 32.37 6.51 -2.94
CA PHE A 281 31.31 6.06 -3.83
C PHE A 281 31.89 5.56 -5.18
N SER A 282 31.41 4.44 -5.64
CA SER A 282 31.70 3.92 -6.98
C SER A 282 30.41 3.85 -7.82
N LEU A 283 30.48 4.29 -9.07
CA LEU A 283 29.34 4.20 -9.98
C LEU A 283 28.89 2.76 -10.20
N SER A 284 29.83 1.80 -10.11
CA SER A 284 29.52 0.37 -10.16
C SER A 284 28.51 -0.09 -9.12
N ASP A 285 28.40 0.63 -7.98
CA ASP A 285 27.47 0.30 -6.91
C ASP A 285 26.00 0.53 -7.33
N ILE A 286 25.76 1.38 -8.34
CA ILE A 286 24.45 1.54 -8.98
C ILE A 286 24.33 0.68 -10.24
N GLU A 287 25.38 0.62 -11.06
CA GLU A 287 25.38 -0.11 -12.35
C GLU A 287 24.98 -1.59 -12.21
N GLN A 288 25.41 -2.24 -11.13
CA GLN A 288 25.10 -3.65 -10.87
C GLN A 288 23.61 -3.91 -10.60
N HIS A 289 22.86 -2.86 -10.26
CA HIS A 289 21.46 -2.94 -9.82
C HIS A 289 20.50 -2.15 -10.72
N ALA A 290 20.99 -1.57 -11.81
CA ALA A 290 20.20 -0.75 -12.73
C ALA A 290 20.49 -1.11 -14.19
N THR A 291 19.46 -0.97 -15.01
CA THR A 291 19.65 -1.02 -16.47
C THR A 291 20.42 0.23 -16.90
N THR A 292 21.59 0.04 -17.49
CA THR A 292 22.47 1.13 -17.90
C THR A 292 22.23 1.53 -19.35
N ILE A 293 22.03 2.81 -19.56
CA ILE A 293 21.88 3.46 -20.87
C ILE A 293 23.00 4.47 -21.02
N VAL A 294 23.67 4.48 -22.15
CA VAL A 294 24.76 5.42 -22.46
C VAL A 294 24.28 6.39 -23.52
N LEU A 295 24.43 7.69 -23.24
CA LEU A 295 24.17 8.77 -24.20
C LEU A 295 25.49 9.38 -24.64
N GLU A 296 25.89 9.11 -25.87
CA GLU A 296 27.10 9.63 -26.51
C GLU A 296 26.78 10.21 -27.89
N ASN A 297 27.28 11.41 -28.18
CA ASN A 297 27.09 12.08 -29.48
C ASN A 297 25.61 12.15 -29.93
N GLY A 298 24.68 12.32 -28.98
CA GLY A 298 23.25 12.38 -29.25
C GLY A 298 22.58 11.03 -29.51
N THR A 299 23.32 9.93 -29.38
CA THR A 299 22.81 8.57 -29.61
C THR A 299 22.71 7.82 -28.28
N PHE A 300 21.54 7.22 -28.02
CA PHE A 300 21.34 6.34 -26.90
C PHE A 300 21.72 4.90 -27.24
N THR A 301 22.37 4.23 -26.33
CA THR A 301 22.74 2.83 -26.43
C THR A 301 22.37 2.11 -25.12
N TRP A 302 21.72 0.96 -25.23
CA TRP A 302 21.49 0.09 -24.08
C TRP A 302 22.77 -0.69 -23.79
N SER A 303 23.36 -0.48 -22.60
CA SER A 303 24.63 -1.11 -22.22
C SER A 303 24.41 -2.55 -21.72
N ASP A 304 23.94 -3.40 -22.63
CA ASP A 304 23.72 -4.82 -22.40
C ASP A 304 24.47 -5.60 -23.49
N PRO A 305 25.13 -6.74 -23.18
CA PRO A 305 25.90 -7.50 -24.15
C PRO A 305 25.13 -7.93 -25.41
N GLU A 306 23.82 -8.19 -25.28
CA GLU A 306 22.97 -8.61 -26.39
C GLU A 306 22.38 -7.42 -27.15
N PHE A 307 22.03 -6.35 -26.46
CA PHE A 307 21.30 -5.20 -27.01
C PHE A 307 22.20 -4.02 -27.42
N SER A 308 23.45 -3.95 -26.94
CA SER A 308 24.34 -2.79 -27.16
C SER A 308 24.68 -2.51 -28.64
N LYS A 309 24.55 -3.48 -29.52
CA LYS A 309 24.80 -3.34 -30.98
C LYS A 309 23.62 -2.68 -31.74
N TRP A 310 22.48 -2.52 -31.10
CA TRP A 310 21.29 -1.96 -31.73
C TRP A 310 21.08 -0.52 -31.26
N PRO A 311 20.80 0.44 -32.16
CA PRO A 311 20.45 1.80 -31.77
C PRO A 311 19.18 1.81 -30.92
N LEU A 312 19.22 2.55 -29.81
CA LEU A 312 18.08 2.75 -28.91
C LEU A 312 17.38 4.08 -29.27
N ALA A 313 16.13 3.99 -29.71
CA ALA A 313 15.24 5.14 -29.84
C ALA A 313 14.46 5.29 -28.53
N VAL A 314 14.79 6.34 -27.73
CA VAL A 314 14.09 6.61 -26.48
C VAL A 314 12.76 7.29 -26.71
N GLU A 315 11.79 7.06 -25.84
CA GLU A 315 10.50 7.72 -25.91
C GLU A 315 10.64 9.21 -25.56
N GLN A 316 9.89 10.05 -26.27
CA GLN A 316 9.84 11.49 -26.02
C GLN A 316 8.56 11.83 -25.24
N ALA A 317 8.64 12.79 -24.34
CA ALA A 317 7.45 13.34 -23.69
C ALA A 317 6.56 14.05 -24.72
N PRO A 318 5.25 14.09 -24.52
CA PRO A 318 4.35 14.90 -25.36
C PRO A 318 4.61 16.40 -25.15
N ASP A 319 3.93 17.25 -25.94
CA ASP A 319 3.93 18.69 -25.70
C ASP A 319 3.37 19.02 -24.30
N ASP A 320 3.61 20.27 -23.85
CA ASP A 320 3.27 20.72 -22.50
C ASP A 320 1.77 20.63 -22.18
N ASP A 321 0.90 20.88 -23.18
CA ASP A 321 -0.54 20.84 -22.98
C ASP A 321 -1.01 19.40 -22.75
N LEU A 322 -0.59 18.48 -23.60
CA LEU A 322 -0.93 17.06 -23.49
C LEU A 322 -0.28 16.42 -22.24
N PHE A 323 0.95 16.82 -21.91
CA PHE A 323 1.62 16.42 -20.67
C PHE A 323 0.78 16.80 -19.44
N THR A 324 0.35 18.07 -19.39
CA THR A 324 -0.45 18.60 -18.28
C THR A 324 -1.80 17.88 -18.19
N GLU A 325 -2.46 17.61 -19.30
CA GLU A 325 -3.73 16.87 -19.33
C GLU A 325 -3.59 15.45 -18.75
N ILE A 326 -2.54 14.71 -19.13
CA ILE A 326 -2.26 13.37 -18.60
C ILE A 326 -1.99 13.43 -17.10
N ILE A 327 -1.14 14.35 -16.64
CA ILE A 327 -0.80 14.51 -15.21
C ILE A 327 -2.04 14.85 -14.38
N GLN A 328 -2.87 15.79 -14.84
CA GLN A 328 -4.11 16.16 -14.17
C GLN A 328 -5.09 14.98 -14.09
N ARG A 329 -5.15 14.20 -15.15
CA ARG A 329 -5.99 12.99 -15.19
C ARG A 329 -5.52 11.94 -14.17
N VAL A 330 -4.21 11.64 -14.15
CA VAL A 330 -3.60 10.71 -13.18
C VAL A 330 -3.82 11.21 -11.75
N GLY A 331 -3.62 12.50 -11.49
CA GLY A 331 -3.81 13.11 -10.17
C GLY A 331 -5.26 13.01 -9.68
N ARG A 332 -6.24 13.32 -10.53
CA ARG A 332 -7.68 13.16 -10.19
C ARG A 332 -8.02 11.70 -9.85
N ALA A 333 -7.55 10.77 -10.65
CA ALA A 333 -7.78 9.34 -10.43
C ALA A 333 -7.09 8.84 -9.14
N ALA A 334 -5.87 9.30 -8.87
CA ALA A 334 -5.15 8.96 -7.64
C ALA A 334 -5.87 9.50 -6.39
N LYS A 335 -6.41 10.72 -6.45
CA LYS A 335 -7.23 11.29 -5.37
C LYS A 335 -8.48 10.46 -5.11
N ALA A 336 -9.13 9.98 -6.17
CA ALA A 336 -10.29 9.09 -6.04
C ALA A 336 -9.90 7.71 -5.48
N ALA A 337 -8.77 7.15 -5.93
CA ALA A 337 -8.24 5.86 -5.45
C ALA A 337 -7.69 5.91 -4.02
N LYS A 338 -7.43 7.10 -3.46
CA LYS A 338 -6.93 7.27 -2.08
C LYS A 338 -7.92 6.77 -1.02
N ARG A 339 -9.21 6.77 -1.33
CA ARG A 339 -10.22 6.15 -0.48
C ARG A 339 -10.22 4.64 -0.71
N VAL A 340 -9.26 3.96 -0.09
CA VAL A 340 -9.31 2.49 -0.02
C VAL A 340 -10.38 2.12 0.99
N GLU A 341 -11.54 1.75 0.51
CA GLU A 341 -12.64 1.28 1.32
C GLU A 341 -12.65 -0.25 1.30
N VAL A 342 -12.09 -0.87 2.33
CA VAL A 342 -12.27 -2.31 2.54
C VAL A 342 -13.69 -2.54 3.07
N PRO A 343 -14.58 -3.19 2.33
CA PRO A 343 -15.97 -3.33 2.74
C PRO A 343 -16.10 -4.05 4.08
N PHE A 344 -17.02 -3.60 4.94
CA PHE A 344 -17.33 -4.23 6.22
C PHE A 344 -17.76 -5.70 6.08
N ASP A 345 -18.36 -6.07 4.95
CA ASP A 345 -18.77 -7.44 4.64
C ASP A 345 -17.61 -8.46 4.66
N ARG A 346 -16.35 -8.00 4.58
CA ARG A 346 -15.15 -8.85 4.75
C ARG A 346 -14.98 -9.39 6.18
N VAL A 347 -15.56 -8.74 7.15
CA VAL A 347 -15.46 -9.10 8.57
C VAL A 347 -16.81 -9.40 9.20
N ALA A 348 -17.89 -9.08 8.51
CA ALA A 348 -19.24 -9.34 8.98
C ALA A 348 -19.51 -10.86 9.06
N LEU A 349 -20.10 -11.28 10.18
CA LEU A 349 -20.58 -12.65 10.31
C LEU A 349 -21.83 -12.87 9.45
N PRO A 350 -22.02 -14.05 8.86
CA PRO A 350 -23.29 -14.43 8.23
C PRO A 350 -24.40 -14.45 9.29
N GLU A 351 -25.65 -14.16 8.87
CA GLU A 351 -26.79 -13.96 9.80
C GLU A 351 -27.04 -15.18 10.69
N GLU A 352 -26.80 -16.36 10.18
CA GLU A 352 -26.94 -17.61 10.93
C GLU A 352 -25.93 -17.76 12.08
N GLU A 353 -24.83 -17.00 12.10
CA GLU A 353 -23.82 -17.01 13.15
C GLU A 353 -24.02 -15.88 14.18
N TRP A 354 -24.99 -15.00 13.97
CA TRP A 354 -25.22 -13.87 14.88
C TRP A 354 -25.64 -14.36 16.27
N TRP A 355 -25.11 -13.67 17.28
CA TRP A 355 -25.36 -13.90 18.71
C TRP A 355 -24.98 -15.31 19.22
N LYS A 356 -24.11 -16.03 18.51
CA LYS A 356 -23.57 -17.31 18.97
C LYS A 356 -22.27 -17.15 19.78
N GLY A 357 -21.66 -15.95 19.75
CA GLY A 357 -20.43 -15.67 20.49
C GLY A 357 -20.64 -15.62 22.00
N SER A 358 -19.60 -15.96 22.76
CA SER A 358 -19.58 -15.78 24.22
C SER A 358 -18.43 -14.90 24.66
N THR A 359 -18.75 -13.95 25.54
CA THR A 359 -17.77 -13.04 26.15
C THR A 359 -17.23 -13.55 27.50
N ALA A 360 -17.43 -14.83 27.83
CA ALA A 360 -17.00 -15.38 29.12
C ALA A 360 -15.50 -15.19 29.38
N SER A 361 -14.65 -15.47 28.38
CA SER A 361 -13.20 -15.31 28.49
C SER A 361 -12.68 -13.96 28.03
N GLU A 362 -13.16 -13.48 26.88
CA GLU A 362 -12.69 -12.24 26.23
C GLU A 362 -13.74 -11.69 25.26
N VAL A 363 -13.57 -10.43 24.90
CA VAL A 363 -14.32 -9.75 23.83
C VAL A 363 -13.42 -9.62 22.62
N LEU A 364 -13.90 -10.07 21.46
CA LEU A 364 -13.20 -9.99 20.19
C LEU A 364 -14.06 -9.24 19.17
N ALA A 365 -13.49 -8.28 18.46
CA ALA A 365 -14.12 -7.64 17.32
C ALA A 365 -13.12 -7.55 16.16
N PRO A 366 -13.42 -8.08 14.97
CA PRO A 366 -12.58 -7.85 13.81
C PRO A 366 -12.67 -6.39 13.38
N LEU A 367 -11.51 -5.78 13.12
CA LEU A 367 -11.38 -4.37 12.76
C LEU A 367 -11.03 -4.16 11.30
N GLY A 368 -10.40 -5.15 10.67
CA GLY A 368 -9.99 -5.12 9.27
C GLY A 368 -8.70 -5.87 8.97
N PRO A 369 -8.23 -5.88 7.71
CA PRO A 369 -7.04 -6.62 7.31
C PRO A 369 -5.76 -6.03 7.93
N ALA A 370 -4.91 -6.94 8.44
CA ALA A 370 -3.57 -6.67 8.94
C ALA A 370 -2.55 -7.42 8.07
N GLY A 371 -2.16 -6.80 6.95
CA GLY A 371 -1.42 -7.46 5.90
C GLY A 371 -2.34 -8.21 4.93
N ALA A 372 -1.77 -9.07 4.07
CA ALA A 372 -2.51 -9.70 2.98
C ALA A 372 -3.51 -10.80 3.44
N LYS A 373 -3.21 -11.51 4.53
CA LYS A 373 -3.95 -12.75 4.91
C LYS A 373 -4.51 -12.73 6.34
N LYS A 374 -4.21 -11.74 7.15
CA LYS A 374 -4.58 -11.70 8.58
C LYS A 374 -5.60 -10.60 8.84
N LEU A 375 -6.45 -10.82 9.84
CA LEU A 375 -7.33 -9.79 10.37
C LEU A 375 -6.78 -9.24 11.69
N GLN A 376 -6.90 -7.94 11.88
CA GLN A 376 -6.71 -7.31 13.17
C GLN A 376 -8.00 -7.41 13.98
N TYR A 377 -7.85 -7.80 15.22
CA TYR A 377 -8.95 -7.84 16.18
C TYR A 377 -8.72 -6.86 17.33
N LEU A 378 -9.77 -6.17 17.76
CA LEU A 378 -9.83 -5.65 19.11
C LEU A 378 -9.96 -6.83 20.05
N LYS A 379 -9.12 -6.86 21.10
CA LYS A 379 -9.13 -7.91 22.13
C LYS A 379 -9.25 -7.24 23.48
N LEU A 380 -10.29 -7.56 24.25
CA LEU A 380 -10.49 -7.05 25.60
C LEU A 380 -10.87 -8.18 26.58
N GLY A 381 -10.50 -8.04 27.83
CA GLY A 381 -10.90 -8.95 28.91
C GLY A 381 -9.86 -10.01 29.26
N LYS A 382 -8.73 -10.10 28.53
CA LYS A 382 -7.66 -11.09 28.79
C LYS A 382 -6.32 -10.40 29.06
N GLY A 383 -5.57 -10.88 30.03
CA GLY A 383 -4.25 -10.32 30.35
C GLY A 383 -4.31 -8.84 30.70
N THR A 384 -3.45 -8.04 30.09
CA THR A 384 -3.40 -6.58 30.25
C THR A 384 -4.38 -5.84 29.35
N SER A 385 -4.92 -6.49 28.33
CA SER A 385 -5.83 -5.90 27.34
C SER A 385 -7.26 -5.76 27.91
N GLN A 386 -7.48 -4.71 28.69
CA GLN A 386 -8.75 -4.49 29.40
C GLN A 386 -9.48 -3.24 28.91
N HIS A 387 -8.73 -2.20 28.58
CA HIS A 387 -9.25 -0.87 28.20
C HIS A 387 -8.45 -0.37 27.00
N ALA A 388 -9.05 0.51 26.19
CA ALA A 388 -8.43 1.02 24.99
C ALA A 388 -8.44 2.55 24.91
N LEU A 389 -7.35 3.11 24.37
CA LEU A 389 -7.30 4.49 23.90
C LEU A 389 -7.30 4.49 22.38
N ILE A 390 -8.07 5.41 21.78
CA ILE A 390 -8.21 5.56 20.34
C ILE A 390 -7.92 7.01 20.00
N ALA A 391 -6.93 7.27 19.17
CA ALA A 391 -6.62 8.64 18.73
C ALA A 391 -6.48 8.72 17.20
N GLY A 392 -6.88 9.88 16.66
CA GLY A 392 -6.72 10.16 15.24
C GLY A 392 -7.32 11.50 14.85
N LYS A 393 -6.62 12.25 14.01
CA LYS A 393 -7.09 13.57 13.54
C LYS A 393 -8.41 13.46 12.76
N THR A 394 -9.09 14.59 12.59
CA THR A 394 -10.31 14.69 11.77
C THR A 394 -10.07 14.09 10.39
N GLY A 395 -10.97 13.20 9.93
CA GLY A 395 -10.86 12.53 8.63
C GLY A 395 -9.91 11.33 8.60
N SER A 396 -9.29 10.95 9.72
CA SER A 396 -8.42 9.77 9.79
C SER A 396 -9.17 8.43 9.75
N GLY A 397 -10.48 8.41 9.99
CA GLY A 397 -11.30 7.20 10.05
C GLY A 397 -11.64 6.74 11.47
N LYS A 398 -11.46 7.59 12.51
CA LYS A 398 -11.78 7.27 13.92
C LYS A 398 -13.25 6.84 14.09
N SER A 399 -14.20 7.63 13.58
CA SER A 399 -15.64 7.30 13.64
C SER A 399 -15.95 6.00 12.88
N THR A 400 -15.36 5.80 11.70
CA THR A 400 -15.50 4.56 10.93
C THR A 400 -15.04 3.34 11.74
N LEU A 401 -13.90 3.44 12.42
CA LEU A 401 -13.41 2.39 13.33
C LEU A 401 -14.41 2.09 14.45
N MET A 402 -14.95 3.13 15.10
CA MET A 402 -15.92 2.97 16.17
C MET A 402 -17.21 2.28 15.69
N HIS A 403 -17.72 2.70 14.53
CA HIS A 403 -18.91 2.07 13.94
C HIS A 403 -18.67 0.62 13.53
N ALA A 404 -17.55 0.33 12.88
CA ALA A 404 -17.18 -1.04 12.53
C ALA A 404 -17.06 -1.93 13.77
N MET A 405 -16.43 -1.43 14.83
CA MET A 405 -16.26 -2.14 16.09
C MET A 405 -17.60 -2.41 16.80
N ILE A 406 -18.44 -1.38 16.96
CA ILE A 406 -19.75 -1.51 17.62
C ILE A 406 -20.62 -2.50 16.85
N THR A 407 -20.68 -2.38 15.53
CA THR A 407 -21.48 -3.26 14.68
C THR A 407 -20.96 -4.70 14.72
N SER A 408 -19.64 -4.92 14.59
CA SER A 408 -19.05 -6.26 14.72
C SER A 408 -19.39 -6.93 16.05
N LEU A 409 -19.28 -6.19 17.16
CA LEU A 409 -19.62 -6.71 18.49
C LEU A 409 -21.11 -7.03 18.61
N ALA A 410 -21.98 -6.17 18.07
CA ALA A 410 -23.42 -6.35 18.10
C ALA A 410 -23.90 -7.53 17.24
N LEU A 411 -23.20 -7.85 16.16
CA LEU A 411 -23.45 -9.04 15.35
C LEU A 411 -22.99 -10.33 16.05
N GLN A 412 -21.82 -10.29 16.68
CA GLN A 412 -21.20 -11.48 17.25
C GLN A 412 -21.81 -11.90 18.58
N TYR A 413 -22.18 -10.95 19.44
CA TYR A 413 -22.62 -11.22 20.80
C TYR A 413 -24.06 -10.75 21.00
N SER A 414 -24.84 -11.49 21.80
CA SER A 414 -26.19 -11.05 22.19
C SER A 414 -26.15 -9.94 23.26
N PRO A 415 -27.26 -9.20 23.49
CA PRO A 415 -27.35 -8.23 24.58
C PRO A 415 -27.15 -8.82 25.98
N ASN A 416 -27.30 -10.13 26.15
CA ASN A 416 -27.01 -10.84 27.40
C ASN A 416 -25.49 -11.10 27.58
N GLU A 417 -24.72 -11.00 26.50
CA GLU A 417 -23.26 -11.17 26.50
C GLU A 417 -22.53 -9.83 26.62
N ILE A 418 -23.00 -8.77 25.93
CA ILE A 418 -22.37 -7.46 25.89
C ILE A 418 -23.40 -6.31 25.88
N GLN A 419 -23.10 -5.24 26.57
CA GLN A 419 -23.92 -4.02 26.62
C GLN A 419 -23.06 -2.79 26.38
N PHE A 420 -23.64 -1.79 25.69
CA PHE A 420 -22.96 -0.56 25.31
C PHE A 420 -23.48 0.64 26.07
N TYR A 421 -22.56 1.49 26.52
CA TYR A 421 -22.75 2.83 27.00
C TYR A 421 -21.97 3.74 26.03
N LEU A 422 -22.68 4.50 25.20
CA LEU A 422 -22.11 5.30 24.12
C LEU A 422 -22.28 6.78 24.44
N ILE A 423 -21.18 7.50 24.53
CA ILE A 423 -21.16 8.93 24.84
C ILE A 423 -20.38 9.67 23.78
N ASP A 424 -20.95 10.70 23.17
CA ASP A 424 -20.31 11.61 22.25
C ASP A 424 -20.45 13.05 22.77
N PHE A 425 -19.32 13.67 23.12
CA PHE A 425 -19.28 15.06 23.60
C PHE A 425 -19.13 16.09 22.47
N LYS A 426 -18.85 15.68 21.27
CA LYS A 426 -18.81 16.54 20.11
C LYS A 426 -20.22 16.60 19.53
N LYS A 427 -20.84 17.78 19.41
CA LYS A 427 -22.17 18.06 18.83
C LYS A 427 -22.50 17.21 17.59
N GLY A 428 -22.30 15.95 17.72
CA GLY A 428 -22.17 15.00 16.64
C GLY A 428 -23.28 14.00 16.64
N VAL A 429 -23.51 13.63 15.51
CA VAL A 429 -24.48 12.74 14.94
C VAL A 429 -23.99 11.29 15.02
N GLU A 430 -22.79 11.06 15.60
CA GLU A 430 -22.08 9.77 15.46
C GLU A 430 -22.91 8.59 16.00
N PHE A 431 -23.50 8.71 17.17
CA PHE A 431 -24.28 7.60 17.76
C PHE A 431 -25.80 7.69 17.55
N LYS A 432 -26.31 8.75 16.88
CA LYS A 432 -27.73 8.97 16.66
C LYS A 432 -28.44 7.83 15.94
N LEU A 433 -27.73 7.17 15.01
CA LEU A 433 -28.29 6.07 14.25
C LEU A 433 -28.58 4.84 15.13
N TYR A 434 -27.75 4.60 16.15
CA TYR A 434 -27.97 3.51 17.11
C TYR A 434 -29.20 3.74 17.98
N ASP A 435 -29.51 4.99 18.28
CA ASP A 435 -30.75 5.37 18.95
C ASP A 435 -31.94 5.19 18.03
N HIS A 436 -31.90 5.73 16.83
CA HIS A 436 -32.98 5.61 15.84
C HIS A 436 -33.42 4.15 15.61
N TYR A 437 -32.47 3.23 15.45
CA TYR A 437 -32.75 1.79 15.27
C TYR A 437 -32.94 1.02 16.58
N ALA A 438 -32.93 1.71 17.70
CA ALA A 438 -33.11 1.08 19.02
C ALA A 438 -32.18 -0.13 19.22
N LEU A 439 -30.84 0.05 19.02
CA LEU A 439 -29.86 -1.02 19.15
C LEU A 439 -30.05 -1.80 20.45
N PRO A 440 -30.35 -3.11 20.41
CA PRO A 440 -30.73 -3.90 21.59
C PRO A 440 -29.66 -3.97 22.67
N HIS A 441 -28.39 -3.77 22.31
CA HIS A 441 -27.23 -3.78 23.21
C HIS A 441 -27.04 -2.45 23.98
N ALA A 442 -27.57 -1.35 23.44
CA ALA A 442 -27.36 -0.04 24.04
C ALA A 442 -28.19 0.15 25.32
N ARG A 443 -27.53 0.61 26.35
CA ARG A 443 -28.17 0.99 27.64
C ARG A 443 -28.23 2.48 27.81
N VAL A 444 -27.22 3.18 27.31
CA VAL A 444 -27.14 4.63 27.25
C VAL A 444 -26.60 5.02 25.87
N ILE A 445 -27.26 5.97 25.24
CA ILE A 445 -26.78 6.67 24.04
C ILE A 445 -26.91 8.15 24.34
N ALA A 446 -25.78 8.80 24.58
CA ALA A 446 -25.71 10.22 24.93
C ALA A 446 -25.28 10.99 23.66
N ILE A 447 -26.20 11.80 23.15
CA ILE A 447 -26.01 12.62 21.95
C ILE A 447 -26.02 14.09 22.40
N GLU A 448 -25.03 14.88 21.97
CA GLU A 448 -24.85 16.27 22.38
C GLU A 448 -24.79 16.45 23.90
N SER A 449 -24.06 15.57 24.56
CA SER A 449 -24.10 15.45 26.01
C SER A 449 -23.38 16.61 26.69
N GLU A 450 -24.07 17.19 27.69
CA GLU A 450 -23.42 18.04 28.66
C GLU A 450 -22.53 17.21 29.60
N ARG A 451 -21.49 17.82 30.15
CA ARG A 451 -20.51 17.18 31.05
C ARG A 451 -21.18 16.50 32.25
N GLU A 452 -22.23 17.10 32.77
CA GLU A 452 -23.07 16.61 33.88
C GLU A 452 -23.74 15.28 33.54
N PHE A 453 -24.25 15.14 32.33
CA PHE A 453 -24.83 13.88 31.87
C PHE A 453 -23.75 12.79 31.78
N GLY A 454 -22.59 13.10 31.18
CA GLY A 454 -21.47 12.19 31.16
C GLY A 454 -21.05 11.72 32.56
N LEU A 455 -20.96 12.64 33.52
CA LEU A 455 -20.68 12.30 34.91
C LEU A 455 -21.76 11.39 35.52
N SER A 456 -23.04 11.66 35.25
CA SER A 456 -24.14 10.81 35.75
C SER A 456 -24.07 9.37 35.26
N VAL A 457 -23.65 9.17 34.00
CA VAL A 457 -23.41 7.83 33.42
C VAL A 457 -22.21 7.14 34.09
N LEU A 458 -21.12 7.87 34.34
CA LEU A 458 -19.98 7.33 35.09
C LEU A 458 -20.37 6.92 36.50
N GLU A 459 -21.19 7.73 37.22
CA GLU A 459 -21.71 7.39 38.54
C GLU A 459 -22.61 6.14 38.52
N GLN A 460 -23.43 5.97 37.47
CA GLN A 460 -24.21 4.75 37.29
C GLN A 460 -23.32 3.53 37.12
N LEU A 461 -22.27 3.63 36.34
CA LEU A 461 -21.30 2.55 36.16
C LEU A 461 -20.50 2.27 37.42
N ASP A 462 -20.19 3.27 38.24
CA ASP A 462 -19.55 3.07 39.55
C ASP A 462 -20.49 2.32 40.53
N ARG A 463 -21.78 2.60 40.51
CA ARG A 463 -22.78 1.83 41.27
C ARG A 463 -22.86 0.38 40.80
N GLU A 464 -22.83 0.16 39.47
CA GLU A 464 -22.84 -1.18 38.88
C GLU A 464 -21.55 -1.95 39.21
N LEU A 465 -20.42 -1.26 39.23
CA LEU A 465 -19.13 -1.85 39.64
C LEU A 465 -19.22 -2.36 41.10
N LYS A 466 -19.78 -1.57 42.00
CA LYS A 466 -19.99 -1.95 43.41
C LYS A 466 -20.97 -3.12 43.53
N ARG A 467 -22.10 -3.09 42.81
CA ARG A 467 -23.09 -4.18 42.80
C ARG A 467 -22.43 -5.50 42.38
N ARG A 468 -21.66 -5.47 41.31
CA ARG A 468 -20.92 -6.67 40.83
C ARG A 468 -19.89 -7.15 41.86
N GLY A 469 -19.17 -6.22 42.48
CA GLY A 469 -18.21 -6.54 43.53
C GLY A 469 -18.83 -7.22 44.74
N ASP A 470 -20.00 -6.76 45.21
CA ASP A 470 -20.73 -7.37 46.32
C ASP A 470 -21.23 -8.77 45.96
N LEU A 471 -21.83 -8.93 44.76
CA LEU A 471 -22.34 -10.20 44.27
C LEU A 471 -21.22 -11.25 44.06
N PHE A 472 -20.07 -10.82 43.53
CA PHE A 472 -18.91 -11.73 43.36
C PHE A 472 -18.35 -12.19 44.70
N ARG A 473 -18.35 -11.31 45.69
CA ARG A 473 -17.94 -11.65 47.07
C ARG A 473 -18.92 -12.64 47.70
N GLU A 474 -20.23 -12.42 47.57
CA GLU A 474 -21.27 -13.32 48.07
C GLU A 474 -21.12 -14.73 47.45
N LEU A 475 -20.91 -14.80 46.17
CA LEU A 475 -20.74 -16.09 45.44
C LEU A 475 -19.31 -16.65 45.48
N SER A 476 -18.37 -15.97 46.13
CA SER A 476 -16.96 -16.38 46.22
C SER A 476 -16.32 -16.59 44.85
N VAL A 477 -16.65 -15.75 43.88
CA VAL A 477 -16.08 -15.78 42.51
C VAL A 477 -15.15 -14.59 42.28
N GLN A 478 -14.21 -14.71 41.33
CA GLN A 478 -13.18 -13.69 41.12
C GLN A 478 -13.37 -12.89 39.81
N ASP A 479 -14.12 -13.45 38.87
CA ASP A 479 -14.32 -12.84 37.54
C ASP A 479 -15.66 -13.25 36.92
N VAL A 480 -15.98 -12.61 35.77
CA VAL A 480 -17.21 -12.90 34.99
C VAL A 480 -17.30 -14.37 34.56
N ALA A 481 -16.17 -14.99 34.20
CA ALA A 481 -16.18 -16.40 33.78
C ALA A 481 -16.53 -17.33 34.95
N GLY A 482 -15.98 -17.05 36.12
CA GLY A 482 -16.33 -17.74 37.38
C GLY A 482 -17.79 -17.52 37.76
N PHE A 483 -18.28 -16.27 37.66
CA PHE A 483 -19.66 -15.93 37.96
C PHE A 483 -20.65 -16.70 37.07
N ARG A 484 -20.44 -16.69 35.76
CA ARG A 484 -21.33 -17.41 34.83
C ARG A 484 -21.38 -18.93 35.04
N LYS A 485 -20.32 -19.53 35.58
CA LYS A 485 -20.29 -20.94 35.94
C LYS A 485 -21.16 -21.29 37.15
N THR A 486 -21.56 -20.30 37.95
CA THR A 486 -22.46 -20.53 39.11
C THR A 486 -23.89 -20.83 38.69
N GLY A 487 -24.27 -20.51 37.44
CA GLY A 487 -25.66 -20.64 36.99
C GLY A 487 -26.61 -19.57 37.56
N HIS A 488 -26.07 -18.48 38.09
CA HIS A 488 -26.89 -17.36 38.58
C HIS A 488 -27.79 -16.78 37.48
N PRO A 489 -29.04 -16.38 37.77
CA PRO A 489 -30.01 -15.93 36.77
C PRO A 489 -29.62 -14.60 36.07
N ASP A 490 -28.80 -13.75 36.69
CA ASP A 490 -28.23 -12.56 36.04
C ASP A 490 -27.26 -13.00 34.97
N PRO A 491 -27.44 -12.65 33.69
CA PRO A 491 -26.53 -13.05 32.59
C PRO A 491 -25.13 -12.41 32.75
N MET A 492 -25.00 -11.35 33.58
CA MET A 492 -23.76 -10.63 33.83
C MET A 492 -23.05 -10.23 32.51
N PRO A 493 -23.69 -9.44 31.63
CA PRO A 493 -23.09 -9.04 30.37
C PRO A 493 -21.82 -8.20 30.62
N ARG A 494 -20.84 -8.32 29.72
CA ARG A 494 -19.73 -7.36 29.76
C ARG A 494 -20.25 -5.98 29.35
N ILE A 495 -19.72 -4.95 29.98
CA ILE A 495 -20.07 -3.55 29.72
C ILE A 495 -18.92 -2.90 28.94
N LEU A 496 -19.27 -2.28 27.82
CA LEU A 496 -18.37 -1.46 27.03
C LEU A 496 -18.81 0.00 27.14
N LEU A 497 -18.04 0.79 27.88
CA LEU A 497 -18.18 2.24 27.90
C LEU A 497 -17.30 2.82 26.80
N LEU A 498 -17.90 3.45 25.79
CA LEU A 498 -17.21 4.15 24.73
C LEU A 498 -17.52 5.64 24.85
N ILE A 499 -16.48 6.45 25.02
CA ILE A 499 -16.58 7.91 25.09
C ILE A 499 -15.78 8.48 23.92
N ASP A 500 -16.45 9.12 22.98
CA ASP A 500 -15.77 9.91 21.97
C ASP A 500 -15.55 11.35 22.43
N GLU A 501 -14.40 11.91 22.06
CA GLU A 501 -13.91 13.23 22.51
C GLU A 501 -13.93 13.36 24.04
N PHE A 502 -13.42 12.36 24.75
CA PHE A 502 -13.45 12.28 26.21
C PHE A 502 -12.80 13.48 26.91
N GLN A 503 -11.86 14.18 26.23
CA GLN A 503 -11.22 15.38 26.77
C GLN A 503 -12.21 16.50 27.06
N GLU A 504 -13.39 16.52 26.44
CA GLU A 504 -14.41 17.52 26.67
C GLU A 504 -14.96 17.49 28.13
N ILE A 505 -14.86 16.34 28.82
CA ILE A 505 -15.17 16.25 30.25
C ILE A 505 -14.24 17.15 31.07
N PHE A 506 -13.01 17.35 30.60
CA PHE A 506 -11.92 17.98 31.35
C PHE A 506 -11.57 19.38 30.84
N VAL A 507 -12.43 20.05 30.07
CA VAL A 507 -12.18 21.41 29.54
C VAL A 507 -12.10 22.45 30.64
N GLU A 508 -12.75 22.20 31.81
CA GLU A 508 -12.72 23.05 32.98
C GLU A 508 -12.14 22.27 34.15
N ASP A 509 -11.33 22.93 34.98
CA ASP A 509 -10.84 22.37 36.26
C ASP A 509 -11.85 22.63 37.36
N ASP A 510 -12.90 21.82 37.36
CA ASP A 510 -14.03 21.94 38.28
C ASP A 510 -14.33 20.58 38.97
N LYS A 511 -15.40 20.57 39.78
CA LYS A 511 -15.83 19.38 40.50
C LYS A 511 -16.24 18.25 39.57
N ILE A 512 -16.83 18.55 38.39
CA ILE A 512 -17.26 17.57 37.41
C ILE A 512 -16.03 16.81 36.86
N ALA A 513 -14.98 17.55 36.46
CA ALA A 513 -13.73 16.95 35.96
C ALA A 513 -13.06 16.10 37.05
N GLN A 514 -13.03 16.57 38.30
CA GLN A 514 -12.41 15.83 39.40
C GLN A 514 -13.17 14.55 39.73
N ASP A 515 -14.50 14.60 39.86
CA ASP A 515 -15.33 13.43 40.14
C ASP A 515 -15.27 12.42 38.96
N ALA A 516 -15.35 12.89 37.71
CA ALA A 516 -15.22 12.06 36.53
C ALA A 516 -13.84 11.35 36.46
N SER A 517 -12.75 12.08 36.77
CA SER A 517 -11.40 11.51 36.82
C SER A 517 -11.29 10.40 37.86
N LEU A 518 -11.83 10.60 39.06
CA LEU A 518 -11.80 9.60 40.14
C LEU A 518 -12.61 8.35 39.75
N ILE A 519 -13.77 8.51 39.15
CA ILE A 519 -14.60 7.37 38.72
C ILE A 519 -13.95 6.61 37.57
N LEU A 520 -13.46 7.32 36.55
CA LEU A 520 -12.74 6.69 35.42
C LEU A 520 -11.50 5.92 35.90
N ASP A 521 -10.69 6.49 36.81
CA ASP A 521 -9.55 5.77 37.40
C ASP A 521 -10.01 4.49 38.11
N ARG A 522 -11.13 4.54 38.85
CA ARG A 522 -11.68 3.34 39.52
C ARG A 522 -12.16 2.30 38.51
N LEU A 523 -12.92 2.71 37.49
CA LEU A 523 -13.41 1.82 36.46
C LEU A 523 -12.25 1.14 35.71
N VAL A 524 -11.21 1.89 35.39
CA VAL A 524 -10.02 1.37 34.67
C VAL A 524 -9.22 0.40 35.56
N ARG A 525 -9.08 0.69 36.87
CA ARG A 525 -8.31 -0.19 37.77
C ARG A 525 -9.08 -1.43 38.22
N GLN A 526 -10.36 -1.32 38.43
CA GLN A 526 -11.17 -2.37 39.03
C GLN A 526 -12.11 -3.08 38.05
N GLY A 527 -12.53 -2.41 36.96
CA GLY A 527 -13.52 -2.93 36.02
C GLY A 527 -13.14 -4.26 35.36
N ARG A 528 -11.84 -4.55 35.29
CA ARG A 528 -11.30 -5.78 34.70
C ARG A 528 -12.01 -7.05 35.21
N ALA A 529 -12.03 -7.27 36.51
CA ALA A 529 -12.60 -8.47 37.10
C ALA A 529 -14.10 -8.57 36.87
N PHE A 530 -14.77 -7.42 36.81
CA PHE A 530 -16.21 -7.31 36.70
C PHE A 530 -16.72 -7.19 35.27
N GLY A 531 -15.84 -7.37 34.26
CA GLY A 531 -16.20 -7.34 32.85
C GLY A 531 -16.64 -5.95 32.36
N MET A 532 -16.06 -4.89 32.94
CA MET A 532 -16.33 -3.51 32.53
C MET A 532 -15.11 -2.97 31.80
N HIS A 533 -15.29 -2.54 30.55
CA HIS A 533 -14.23 -2.08 29.66
C HIS A 533 -14.48 -0.62 29.26
N VAL A 534 -13.44 0.19 29.28
CA VAL A 534 -13.49 1.62 28.94
C VAL A 534 -12.70 1.84 27.66
N LEU A 535 -13.32 2.46 26.66
CA LEU A 535 -12.71 2.90 25.41
C LEU A 535 -12.84 4.41 25.31
N LEU A 536 -11.72 5.11 25.23
CA LEU A 536 -11.66 6.56 25.13
C LEU A 536 -11.16 6.98 23.77
N GLY A 537 -11.96 7.75 23.04
CA GLY A 537 -11.65 8.33 21.76
C GLY A 537 -11.31 9.81 21.84
N SER A 538 -10.30 10.26 21.08
CA SER A 538 -9.95 11.68 20.98
C SER A 538 -9.37 12.02 19.61
N GLN A 539 -9.52 13.27 19.17
CA GLN A 539 -8.82 13.78 17.98
C GLN A 539 -7.41 14.24 18.31
N THR A 540 -7.20 14.76 19.49
CA THR A 540 -5.90 15.17 20.01
C THR A 540 -5.79 14.84 21.49
N LEU A 541 -4.61 14.43 21.91
CA LEU A 541 -4.29 14.16 23.31
C LEU A 541 -3.46 15.28 23.93
N GLY A 542 -2.97 16.22 23.11
CA GLY A 542 -2.21 17.38 23.53
C GLY A 542 -3.11 18.49 24.08
N GLY A 543 -2.75 19.06 25.22
CA GLY A 543 -3.37 20.28 25.76
C GLY A 543 -4.58 20.09 26.67
N SER A 544 -5.02 18.87 26.93
CA SER A 544 -6.12 18.62 27.89
C SER A 544 -5.61 18.56 29.32
N TYR A 545 -6.29 19.22 30.22
CA TYR A 545 -6.31 18.91 31.65
C TYR A 545 -6.93 17.53 31.76
N SER A 546 -6.10 16.50 31.79
CA SER A 546 -6.50 15.22 31.29
C SER A 546 -6.56 14.23 32.44
N LEU A 547 -7.14 13.09 32.13
CA LEU A 547 -6.96 11.86 32.90
C LEU A 547 -5.52 11.76 33.39
N PRO A 548 -5.29 11.42 34.67
CA PRO A 548 -3.95 11.21 35.17
C PRO A 548 -3.17 10.26 34.27
N ARG A 549 -1.92 10.57 33.98
CA ARG A 549 -1.03 9.69 33.17
C ARG A 549 -1.02 8.25 33.69
N ALA A 550 -1.14 8.08 35.02
CA ALA A 550 -1.26 6.78 35.66
C ALA A 550 -2.49 5.98 35.21
N THR A 551 -3.63 6.64 35.01
CA THR A 551 -4.86 6.01 34.51
C THR A 551 -4.72 5.64 33.03
N MET A 552 -4.21 6.53 32.21
CA MET A 552 -3.90 6.23 30.80
C MET A 552 -2.89 5.09 30.66
N GLY A 553 -1.91 5.01 31.58
CA GLY A 553 -0.94 3.91 31.63
C GLY A 553 -1.54 2.53 31.92
N GLN A 554 -2.74 2.45 32.48
CA GLN A 554 -3.49 1.20 32.68
C GLN A 554 -4.27 0.75 31.45
N MET A 555 -4.41 1.62 30.44
CA MET A 555 -5.12 1.34 29.20
C MET A 555 -4.11 0.77 28.19
N ALA A 556 -3.87 -0.53 28.26
CA ALA A 556 -2.81 -1.18 27.51
C ALA A 556 -3.05 -1.23 26.00
N VAL A 557 -4.32 -1.30 25.57
CA VAL A 557 -4.65 -1.29 24.15
C VAL A 557 -4.64 0.14 23.63
N ARG A 558 -3.88 0.36 22.58
CA ARG A 558 -3.74 1.64 21.90
C ARG A 558 -4.09 1.48 20.44
N ILE A 559 -4.98 2.29 19.92
CA ILE A 559 -5.33 2.31 18.50
C ILE A 559 -5.06 3.73 17.98
N ALA A 560 -4.02 3.86 17.19
CA ALA A 560 -3.61 5.13 16.62
C ALA A 560 -3.93 5.15 15.13
N LEU A 561 -4.79 6.06 14.70
CA LEU A 561 -4.98 6.43 13.31
C LEU A 561 -4.02 7.58 12.96
N GLN A 562 -4.11 8.12 11.76
CA GLN A 562 -3.25 9.23 11.37
C GLN A 562 -3.34 10.40 12.36
N CYS A 563 -2.22 10.81 12.92
CA CYS A 563 -2.07 11.95 13.82
C CYS A 563 -0.72 12.64 13.63
N ASN A 564 -0.51 13.80 14.27
CA ASN A 564 0.79 14.47 14.30
C ASN A 564 1.78 13.72 15.23
N GLU A 565 3.03 14.13 15.23
CA GLU A 565 4.10 13.48 15.99
C GLU A 565 3.86 13.54 17.51
N ALA A 566 3.39 14.70 18.02
CA ALA A 566 3.12 14.88 19.43
C ALA A 566 1.98 13.95 19.92
N ASP A 567 0.87 13.89 19.17
CA ASP A 567 -0.22 12.97 19.49
C ASP A 567 0.20 11.51 19.31
N SER A 568 1.05 11.18 18.32
CA SER A 568 1.60 9.84 18.16
C SER A 568 2.39 9.38 19.38
N SER A 569 3.26 10.23 19.91
CA SER A 569 4.01 9.93 21.15
C SER A 569 3.12 9.82 22.38
N LEU A 570 2.02 10.56 22.44
CA LEU A 570 1.06 10.50 23.55
C LEU A 570 0.20 9.25 23.50
N ILE A 571 -0.30 8.86 22.33
CA ILE A 571 -1.16 7.68 22.19
C ILE A 571 -0.36 6.38 22.27
N LEU A 572 0.80 6.31 21.66
CA LEU A 572 1.66 5.11 21.67
C LEU A 572 2.64 5.20 22.85
N SER A 573 3.87 5.66 22.62
CA SER A 573 4.87 5.93 23.64
C SER A 573 5.83 7.01 23.14
N GLU A 574 6.63 7.60 24.04
CA GLU A 574 7.60 8.66 23.69
C GLU A 574 8.55 8.23 22.56
N ASP A 575 8.92 6.96 22.51
CA ASP A 575 9.81 6.38 21.49
C ASP A 575 9.05 5.84 20.25
N ASN A 576 7.73 6.00 20.19
CA ASN A 576 6.89 5.41 19.14
C ASN A 576 6.05 6.46 18.42
N THR A 577 6.61 7.05 17.39
CA THR A 577 5.95 8.07 16.54
C THR A 577 5.37 7.48 15.25
N ALA A 578 5.17 6.16 15.17
CA ALA A 578 4.79 5.47 13.94
C ALA A 578 3.45 5.93 13.34
N ALA A 579 2.52 6.45 14.16
CA ALA A 579 1.23 6.93 13.67
C ALA A 579 1.31 8.21 12.81
N ARG A 580 2.41 8.98 12.89
CA ARG A 580 2.66 10.11 11.99
C ARG A 580 2.90 9.69 10.53
N LEU A 581 3.35 8.43 10.33
CA LEU A 581 3.66 7.88 9.02
C LEU A 581 2.42 7.31 8.30
N LEU A 582 1.28 7.23 8.99
CA LEU A 582 0.02 6.81 8.38
C LEU A 582 -0.47 7.89 7.41
N THR A 583 -0.83 7.49 6.21
CA THR A 583 -1.06 8.45 5.12
C THR A 583 -2.46 8.36 4.51
N ARG A 584 -3.17 7.24 4.74
CA ARG A 584 -4.50 6.98 4.16
C ARG A 584 -5.58 7.01 5.24
N PRO A 585 -6.80 7.48 4.93
CA PRO A 585 -7.94 7.32 5.83
C PRO A 585 -8.19 5.84 6.17
N GLY A 586 -8.46 5.55 7.43
CA GLY A 586 -8.68 4.19 7.92
C GLY A 586 -7.40 3.37 8.12
N GLU A 587 -6.23 3.88 7.76
CA GLU A 587 -4.96 3.25 8.12
C GLU A 587 -4.70 3.46 9.61
N ALA A 588 -4.40 2.39 10.35
CA ALA A 588 -4.28 2.44 11.80
C ALA A 588 -3.20 1.50 12.33
N ILE A 589 -2.74 1.77 13.54
CA ILE A 589 -1.85 0.91 14.32
C ILE A 589 -2.63 0.42 15.54
N TYR A 590 -2.77 -0.88 15.68
CA TYR A 590 -3.19 -1.53 16.91
C TYR A 590 -1.95 -1.90 17.73
N ASN A 591 -1.98 -1.61 19.02
CA ASN A 591 -0.88 -1.93 19.93
C ASN A 591 -1.46 -2.36 21.28
N ASP A 592 -1.16 -3.58 21.74
CA ASP A 592 -1.59 -4.12 23.04
C ASP A 592 -0.44 -4.24 24.04
N ALA A 593 0.69 -3.61 23.76
CA ALA A 593 1.90 -3.57 24.57
C ALA A 593 2.18 -2.16 25.13
N ASN A 594 1.16 -1.45 25.61
CA ASN A 594 1.28 -0.09 26.15
C ASN A 594 1.95 0.93 25.22
N GLY A 595 1.81 0.75 23.91
CA GLY A 595 2.37 1.66 22.90
C GLY A 595 3.82 1.38 22.51
N MET A 596 4.49 0.38 23.06
CA MET A 596 5.87 0.04 22.67
C MET A 596 5.95 -0.33 21.19
N VAL A 597 7.04 0.06 20.51
CA VAL A 597 7.25 -0.16 19.06
C VAL A 597 7.07 -1.64 18.68
N ALA A 598 7.58 -2.57 19.49
CA ALA A 598 7.47 -4.01 19.25
C ALA A 598 6.03 -4.55 19.24
N GLY A 599 5.08 -3.83 19.86
CA GLY A 599 3.66 -4.17 19.89
C GLY A 599 2.86 -3.62 18.70
N ASN A 600 3.46 -2.87 17.79
CA ASN A 600 2.75 -2.27 16.67
C ASN A 600 2.24 -3.32 15.68
N SER A 601 0.94 -3.32 15.43
CA SER A 601 0.28 -4.12 14.41
C SER A 601 -0.52 -3.19 13.48
N PRO A 602 0.06 -2.79 12.35
CA PRO A 602 -0.63 -1.95 11.39
C PRO A 602 -1.75 -2.70 10.69
N PHE A 603 -2.86 -2.01 10.43
CA PHE A 603 -4.02 -2.58 9.75
C PHE A 603 -4.81 -1.49 9.02
N GLN A 604 -5.71 -1.91 8.12
CA GLN A 604 -6.69 -1.04 7.48
C GLN A 604 -8.06 -1.27 8.13
N VAL A 605 -8.70 -0.21 8.60
CA VAL A 605 -10.06 -0.27 9.14
C VAL A 605 -11.04 -0.60 8.02
N VAL A 606 -11.97 -1.53 8.27
CA VAL A 606 -13.07 -1.79 7.33
C VAL A 606 -14.03 -0.61 7.28
N PHE A 607 -14.56 -0.34 6.10
CA PHE A 607 -15.49 0.75 5.86
C PHE A 607 -16.93 0.23 5.92
N LEU A 608 -17.69 0.79 6.84
CA LEU A 608 -19.12 0.56 6.99
C LEU A 608 -19.85 1.85 6.64
N ASN A 609 -20.42 1.91 5.44
CA ASN A 609 -21.21 3.06 5.00
C ASN A 609 -22.54 3.14 5.75
N ASP A 610 -23.23 4.28 5.64
CA ASP A 610 -24.49 4.51 6.36
C ASP A 610 -25.57 3.51 5.97
N GLU A 611 -25.74 3.21 4.69
CA GLU A 611 -26.71 2.23 4.19
C GLU A 611 -26.45 0.82 4.74
N GLY A 612 -25.20 0.39 4.75
CA GLY A 612 -24.79 -0.90 5.35
C GLY A 612 -25.05 -0.92 6.84
N ARG A 613 -24.76 0.18 7.55
CA ARG A 613 -25.01 0.31 8.99
C ARG A 613 -26.51 0.24 9.30
N GLU A 614 -27.35 0.96 8.58
CA GLU A 614 -28.81 0.90 8.69
C GLU A 614 -29.35 -0.52 8.49
N ARG A 615 -28.87 -1.20 7.46
CA ARG A 615 -29.23 -2.61 7.16
C ARG A 615 -28.94 -3.53 8.35
N TYR A 616 -27.72 -3.45 8.91
CA TYR A 616 -27.33 -4.30 10.03
C TYR A 616 -28.10 -3.96 11.31
N LEU A 617 -28.30 -2.69 11.61
CA LEU A 617 -29.03 -2.25 12.81
C LEU A 617 -30.52 -2.64 12.72
N GLY A 618 -31.15 -2.48 11.57
CA GLY A 618 -32.52 -2.92 11.34
C GLY A 618 -32.70 -4.43 11.51
N ALA A 619 -31.77 -5.21 10.99
CA ALA A 619 -31.78 -6.68 11.12
C ALA A 619 -31.54 -7.12 12.58
N LEU A 620 -30.63 -6.49 13.31
CA LEU A 620 -30.39 -6.74 14.74
C LEU A 620 -31.62 -6.40 15.59
N ARG A 621 -32.34 -5.33 15.29
CA ARG A 621 -33.59 -5.01 15.94
C ARG A 621 -34.64 -6.06 15.69
N ALA A 622 -34.83 -6.47 14.43
CA ALA A 622 -35.77 -7.53 14.06
C ALA A 622 -35.43 -8.88 14.71
N LEU A 623 -34.13 -9.17 14.89
CA LEU A 623 -33.69 -10.38 15.61
C LEU A 623 -34.06 -10.30 17.10
N ALA A 624 -33.83 -9.14 17.74
CA ALA A 624 -34.19 -8.93 19.14
C ALA A 624 -35.70 -9.06 19.38
N ASP A 625 -36.53 -8.55 18.48
CA ASP A 625 -37.99 -8.60 18.58
C ASP A 625 -38.55 -10.02 18.50
N ARG A 626 -37.83 -10.95 17.88
CA ARG A 626 -38.17 -12.38 17.80
C ARG A 626 -37.75 -13.19 19.03
N ARG A 627 -36.94 -12.59 19.93
CA ARG A 627 -36.35 -13.27 21.08
C ARG A 627 -36.99 -12.80 22.38
N THR A 628 -37.51 -13.75 23.18
CA THR A 628 -38.13 -13.50 24.47
C THR A 628 -37.14 -13.43 25.64
N ASP A 629 -35.94 -13.92 25.44
CA ASP A 629 -34.85 -13.94 26.44
C ASP A 629 -34.01 -12.66 26.44
N ILE A 630 -34.27 -11.74 25.52
CA ILE A 630 -33.62 -10.42 25.49
C ILE A 630 -34.42 -9.43 26.34
N PRO A 631 -33.88 -8.92 27.45
CA PRO A 631 -34.60 -7.98 28.28
C PRO A 631 -34.82 -6.67 27.53
N GLN A 632 -36.06 -6.20 27.53
CA GLN A 632 -36.41 -4.86 27.10
C GLN A 632 -36.02 -3.91 28.25
N VAL A 633 -34.83 -3.34 28.19
CA VAL A 633 -34.37 -2.39 29.21
C VAL A 633 -34.70 -0.96 28.75
N PRO A 634 -35.24 -0.11 29.63
CA PRO A 634 -35.43 1.31 29.33
C PRO A 634 -34.09 1.94 28.92
N ARG A 635 -34.10 2.70 27.83
CA ARG A 635 -32.99 3.56 27.50
C ARG A 635 -33.02 4.80 28.35
N ILE A 636 -31.87 5.30 28.69
CA ILE A 636 -31.68 6.64 29.22
C ILE A 636 -31.16 7.46 28.05
N ASP A 637 -32.02 8.33 27.51
CA ASP A 637 -31.67 9.26 26.43
C ASP A 637 -30.97 10.47 27.03
#